data_ad2f4380014bd2d3cf0c0c283394a213
#
_entry.id   ad2f4380014bd2d3cf0c0c283394a213
#
_cell.length_a   1.000
_cell.length_b   1.000
_cell.length_c   1.000
_cell.angle_alpha   90.00
_cell.angle_beta   90.00
_cell.angle_gamma   90.00
#
_symmetry.space_group_name_H-M   'P 1'
#
loop_
_entity.id
_entity.type
_entity.pdbx_description
1 polymer ?
#
loop_
_entity_poly.entity_id
_entity_poly.type
_entity_poly.pdbx_seq_one_letter_code
_entity_poly.pdbx_strand_id
1 'polypeptide(L)'
;MCKGDIIMASKVVVRDVGELTSYCRQLASLKRELEENATKLVALSEELKTKASAMNSTTESQGSNWQDPQYEKLKSQITPCVTAVNATSTSVKETASTIKTQMTQVQGSIDYIQKLIRKLNDIS
;
A
#
# COMPACT_ATOMS: atom_id res chain seq x y z
N MET A 1 32.25 -30.04 4.03
CA MET A 1 31.91 -29.31 5.23
C MET A 1 32.52 -29.96 6.43
N CYS A 2 33.30 -29.26 7.23
CA CYS A 2 33.90 -29.85 8.40
C CYS A 2 32.97 -29.71 9.63
N LYS A 3 33.24 -30.52 10.63
CA LYS A 3 32.44 -30.56 11.87
C LYS A 3 32.42 -29.21 12.56
N GLY A 4 33.51 -28.46 12.48
CA GLY A 4 33.61 -27.15 13.09
C GLY A 4 32.58 -26.16 12.51
N ASP A 5 32.38 -26.23 11.21
CA ASP A 5 31.41 -25.38 10.55
C ASP A 5 29.99 -25.72 10.97
N ILE A 6 29.69 -27.01 11.12
CA ILE A 6 28.39 -27.48 11.60
C ILE A 6 28.11 -27.00 13.01
N ILE A 7 29.12 -27.10 13.91
CA ILE A 7 29.01 -26.68 15.31
C ILE A 7 28.84 -25.15 15.36
N MET A 8 29.61 -24.41 14.59
CA MET A 8 29.48 -22.94 14.52
C MET A 8 28.15 -22.55 13.94
N ALA A 9 27.68 -23.27 12.93
CA ALA A 9 26.37 -23.04 12.34
C ALA A 9 25.26 -23.29 13.37
N SER A 10 25.39 -24.30 14.22
CA SER A 10 24.43 -24.56 15.30
C SER A 10 24.38 -23.43 16.33
N LYS A 11 25.53 -22.90 16.73
CA LYS A 11 25.59 -21.75 17.62
C LYS A 11 25.01 -20.51 17.03
N VAL A 12 25.31 -20.26 15.75
CA VAL A 12 24.76 -19.15 14.98
C VAL A 12 23.25 -19.35 14.86
N VAL A 13 22.80 -20.56 14.58
CA VAL A 13 21.39 -20.93 14.46
C VAL A 13 20.61 -20.60 15.74
N VAL A 14 21.13 -20.99 16.91
CA VAL A 14 20.46 -20.71 18.19
C VAL A 14 20.35 -19.21 18.43
N ARG A 15 21.39 -18.45 18.09
CA ARG A 15 21.38 -17.00 18.20
C ARG A 15 20.47 -16.38 17.14
N ASP A 16 20.50 -16.94 15.92
CA ASP A 16 19.74 -16.44 14.78
C ASP A 16 18.25 -16.71 14.91
N VAL A 17 17.82 -17.74 15.66
CA VAL A 17 16.40 -17.98 15.91
C VAL A 17 15.79 -16.78 16.64
N GLY A 18 16.49 -16.22 17.63
CA GLY A 18 16.04 -15.01 18.30
C GLY A 18 15.97 -13.82 17.37
N GLU A 19 16.99 -13.65 16.53
CA GLU A 19 17.05 -12.58 15.53
C GLU A 19 15.96 -12.75 14.46
N LEU A 20 15.74 -13.99 14.00
CA LEU A 20 14.69 -14.29 13.02
C LEU A 20 13.31 -14.01 13.58
N THR A 21 13.07 -14.37 14.84
CA THR A 21 11.82 -14.11 15.54
C THR A 21 11.57 -12.60 15.63
N SER A 22 12.61 -11.85 16.01
CA SER A 22 12.54 -10.40 16.07
C SER A 22 12.26 -9.80 14.70
N TYR A 23 12.94 -10.31 13.68
CA TYR A 23 12.75 -9.88 12.30
C TYR A 23 11.32 -10.15 11.83
N CYS A 24 10.76 -11.30 12.16
CA CYS A 24 9.36 -11.61 11.83
C CYS A 24 8.40 -10.62 12.48
N ARG A 25 8.66 -10.22 13.72
CA ARG A 25 7.84 -9.21 14.39
C ARG A 25 7.92 -7.87 13.69
N GLN A 26 9.12 -7.48 13.26
CA GLN A 26 9.31 -6.25 12.50
C GLN A 26 8.58 -6.30 11.16
N LEU A 27 8.64 -7.43 10.47
CA LEU A 27 7.91 -7.62 9.21
C LEU A 27 6.40 -7.60 9.41
N ALA A 28 5.90 -8.21 10.48
CA ALA A 28 4.48 -8.19 10.82
C ALA A 28 4.01 -6.77 11.11
N SER A 29 4.83 -5.98 11.82
CA SER A 29 4.55 -4.57 12.09
C SER A 29 4.53 -3.76 10.79
N LEU A 30 5.51 -3.98 9.92
CA LEU A 30 5.58 -3.34 8.60
C LEU A 30 4.36 -3.67 7.75
N LYS A 31 3.97 -4.95 7.74
CA LYS A 31 2.78 -5.39 7.01
C LYS A 31 1.54 -4.65 7.48
N ARG A 32 1.39 -4.48 8.80
CA ARG A 32 0.26 -3.77 9.40
C ARG A 32 0.25 -2.30 8.97
N GLU A 33 1.42 -1.65 9.00
CA GLU A 33 1.55 -0.27 8.53
C GLU A 33 1.20 -0.14 7.05
N LEU A 34 1.66 -1.08 6.22
CA LEU A 34 1.33 -1.11 4.80
C LEU A 34 -0.17 -1.27 4.59
N GLU A 35 -0.81 -2.14 5.36
CA GLU A 35 -2.26 -2.35 5.28
C GLU A 35 -3.02 -1.07 5.64
N GLU A 36 -2.63 -0.42 6.72
CA GLU A 36 -3.24 0.84 7.15
C GLU A 36 -3.07 1.92 6.07
N ASN A 37 -1.87 2.02 5.51
CA ASN A 37 -1.59 3.00 4.45
C ASN A 37 -2.38 2.71 3.19
N ALA A 38 -2.48 1.44 2.80
CA ALA A 38 -3.27 1.04 1.64
C ALA A 38 -4.75 1.38 1.84
N THR A 39 -5.28 1.12 3.02
CA THR A 39 -6.66 1.46 3.36
C THR A 39 -6.91 2.97 3.29
N LYS A 40 -5.98 3.77 3.82
CA LYS A 40 -6.07 5.23 3.77
C LYS A 40 -6.00 5.73 2.33
N LEU A 41 -5.15 5.14 1.50
CA LEU A 41 -5.03 5.53 0.09
C LEU A 41 -6.29 5.20 -0.70
N VAL A 42 -6.90 4.06 -0.45
CA VAL A 42 -8.17 3.70 -1.09
C VAL A 42 -9.26 4.70 -0.69
N ALA A 43 -9.36 5.02 0.59
CA ALA A 43 -10.32 6.00 1.09
C ALA A 43 -10.10 7.37 0.45
N LEU A 44 -8.83 7.79 0.34
CA LEU A 44 -8.47 9.06 -0.30
C LEU A 44 -8.85 9.05 -1.78
N SER A 45 -8.62 7.95 -2.47
CA SER A 45 -8.99 7.78 -3.88
C SER A 45 -10.49 7.97 -4.08
N GLU A 46 -11.30 7.31 -3.23
CA GLU A 46 -12.75 7.44 -3.30
C GLU A 46 -13.22 8.86 -2.98
N GLU A 47 -12.60 9.50 -2.00
CA GLU A 47 -12.91 10.88 -1.64
C GLU A 47 -12.59 11.84 -2.79
N LEU A 48 -11.44 11.68 -3.44
CA LEU A 48 -11.04 12.47 -4.59
C LEU A 48 -12.03 12.31 -5.74
N LYS A 49 -12.45 11.09 -6.00
CA LYS A 49 -13.42 10.78 -7.04
C LYS A 49 -14.77 11.44 -6.75
N THR A 50 -15.23 11.36 -5.50
CA THR A 50 -16.47 11.98 -5.06
C THR A 50 -16.41 13.50 -5.22
N LYS A 51 -15.30 14.12 -4.83
CA LYS A 51 -15.12 15.56 -4.97
C LYS A 51 -15.05 16.00 -6.42
N ALA A 52 -14.40 15.19 -7.28
CA ALA A 52 -14.38 15.47 -8.72
C ALA A 52 -15.78 15.43 -9.32
N SER A 53 -16.58 14.43 -8.95
CA SER A 53 -17.98 14.32 -9.38
C SER A 53 -18.81 15.50 -8.89
N ALA A 54 -18.63 15.89 -7.64
CA ALA A 54 -19.33 17.04 -7.04
C ALA A 54 -18.97 18.34 -7.76
N MET A 55 -17.68 18.53 -8.08
CA MET A 55 -17.22 19.69 -8.82
C MET A 55 -17.84 19.76 -10.20
N ASN A 56 -17.89 18.63 -10.90
CA ASN A 56 -18.51 18.54 -12.22
C ASN A 56 -20.01 18.82 -12.16
N SER A 57 -20.71 18.23 -11.18
CA SER A 57 -22.15 18.44 -10.99
C SER A 57 -22.47 19.90 -10.64
N THR A 58 -21.65 20.52 -9.79
CA THR A 58 -21.82 21.93 -9.44
C THR A 58 -21.64 22.81 -10.67
N THR A 59 -20.64 22.52 -11.50
CA THR A 59 -20.39 23.26 -12.74
C THR A 59 -21.56 23.12 -13.70
N GLU A 60 -22.09 21.92 -13.89
CA GLU A 60 -23.26 21.69 -14.75
C GLU A 60 -24.51 22.39 -14.22
N SER A 61 -24.70 22.35 -12.90
CA SER A 61 -25.82 23.01 -12.24
C SER A 61 -25.75 24.52 -12.42
N GLN A 62 -24.57 25.10 -12.32
CA GLN A 62 -24.38 26.54 -12.58
C GLN A 62 -24.68 26.86 -14.05
N GLY A 63 -24.33 25.98 -14.97
CA GLY A 63 -24.56 26.15 -16.38
C GLY A 63 -26.03 26.21 -16.78
N SER A 64 -26.90 25.51 -16.05
CA SER A 64 -28.33 25.55 -16.31
C SER A 64 -28.94 26.94 -16.02
N ASN A 65 -28.29 27.70 -15.13
CA ASN A 65 -28.73 29.03 -14.75
C ASN A 65 -27.93 30.16 -15.40
N TRP A 66 -26.79 29.83 -15.98
CA TRP A 66 -25.79 30.80 -16.41
C TRP A 66 -25.40 30.55 -17.86
N GLN A 67 -26.05 31.20 -18.79
CA GLN A 67 -25.80 31.06 -20.25
C GLN A 67 -24.91 32.20 -20.76
N ASP A 68 -23.78 32.39 -20.11
CA ASP A 68 -22.86 33.49 -20.37
C ASP A 68 -21.59 32.90 -20.99
N PRO A 69 -20.89 33.60 -21.89
CA PRO A 69 -19.56 33.17 -22.36
C PRO A 69 -18.58 32.91 -21.21
N GLN A 70 -18.75 33.58 -20.08
CA GLN A 70 -17.92 33.33 -18.90
C GLN A 70 -18.14 31.94 -18.29
N TYR A 71 -19.36 31.41 -18.40
CA TYR A 71 -19.63 30.03 -17.96
C TYR A 71 -18.85 29.03 -18.81
N GLU A 72 -18.83 29.21 -20.12
CA GLU A 72 -18.06 28.32 -21.00
C GLU A 72 -16.57 28.38 -20.70
N LYS A 73 -16.06 29.57 -20.38
CA LYS A 73 -14.68 29.78 -19.96
C LYS A 73 -14.38 29.09 -18.64
N LEU A 74 -15.29 29.20 -17.67
CA LEU A 74 -15.18 28.54 -16.37
C LEU A 74 -15.19 27.01 -16.56
N LYS A 75 -16.11 26.49 -17.36
CA LYS A 75 -16.24 25.07 -17.67
C LYS A 75 -14.95 24.52 -18.29
N SER A 76 -14.35 25.29 -19.22
CA SER A 76 -13.12 24.88 -19.87
C SER A 76 -11.93 24.85 -18.93
N GLN A 77 -11.98 25.58 -17.83
CA GLN A 77 -10.95 25.56 -16.78
C GLN A 77 -11.19 24.43 -15.78
N ILE A 78 -12.46 24.14 -15.46
CA ILE A 78 -12.81 23.13 -14.47
C ILE A 78 -12.68 21.72 -15.03
N THR A 79 -13.05 21.48 -16.28
CA THR A 79 -12.99 20.16 -16.91
C THR A 79 -11.58 19.54 -16.82
N PRO A 80 -10.48 20.28 -17.15
CA PRO A 80 -9.14 19.73 -16.96
C PRO A 80 -8.82 19.41 -15.50
N CYS A 81 -9.32 20.21 -14.55
CA CYS A 81 -9.12 19.96 -13.12
C CYS A 81 -9.81 18.67 -12.68
N VAL A 82 -11.04 18.45 -13.13
CA VAL A 82 -11.78 17.20 -12.82
C VAL A 82 -11.04 16.01 -13.41
N THR A 83 -10.56 16.12 -14.65
CA THR A 83 -9.77 15.07 -15.30
C THR A 83 -8.50 14.78 -14.51
N ALA A 84 -7.79 15.81 -14.07
CA ALA A 84 -6.56 15.67 -13.29
C ALA A 84 -6.82 14.99 -11.94
N VAL A 85 -7.89 15.38 -11.24
CA VAL A 85 -8.27 14.77 -9.96
C VAL A 85 -8.64 13.30 -10.15
N ASN A 86 -9.39 12.97 -11.20
CA ASN A 86 -9.73 11.57 -11.50
C ASN A 86 -8.49 10.74 -11.83
N ALA A 87 -7.56 11.31 -12.60
CA ALA A 87 -6.28 10.64 -12.90
C ALA A 87 -5.47 10.41 -11.62
N THR A 88 -5.43 11.38 -10.73
CA THR A 88 -4.75 11.26 -9.43
C THR A 88 -5.43 10.18 -8.58
N SER A 89 -6.76 10.15 -8.55
CA SER A 89 -7.51 9.11 -7.85
C SER A 89 -7.13 7.72 -8.36
N THR A 90 -7.05 7.54 -9.66
CA THR A 90 -6.65 6.26 -10.28
C THR A 90 -5.22 5.89 -9.87
N SER A 91 -4.29 6.84 -9.93
CA SER A 91 -2.89 6.62 -9.54
C SER A 91 -2.76 6.23 -8.07
N VAL A 92 -3.52 6.88 -7.19
CA VAL A 92 -3.54 6.56 -5.75
C VAL A 92 -4.07 5.14 -5.54
N LYS A 93 -5.11 4.77 -6.25
CA LYS A 93 -5.69 3.43 -6.17
C LYS A 93 -4.70 2.36 -6.66
N GLU A 94 -3.98 2.64 -7.72
CA GLU A 94 -2.94 1.75 -8.25
C GLU A 94 -1.80 1.59 -7.24
N THR A 95 -1.41 2.68 -6.59
CA THR A 95 -0.39 2.64 -5.53
C THR A 95 -0.86 1.77 -4.37
N ALA A 96 -2.12 1.89 -3.96
CA ALA A 96 -2.69 1.05 -2.92
C ALA A 96 -2.65 -0.43 -3.31
N SER A 97 -2.94 -0.74 -4.57
CA SER A 97 -2.87 -2.09 -5.12
C SER A 97 -1.45 -2.66 -5.06
N THR A 98 -0.46 -1.84 -5.43
CA THR A 98 0.96 -2.19 -5.37
C THR A 98 1.37 -2.49 -3.92
N ILE A 99 0.91 -1.66 -2.98
CA ILE A 99 1.19 -1.87 -1.55
C ILE A 99 0.60 -3.20 -1.08
N LYS A 100 -0.61 -3.54 -1.50
CA LYS A 100 -1.24 -4.84 -1.16
C LYS A 100 -0.43 -6.02 -1.70
N THR A 101 0.12 -5.89 -2.91
CA THR A 101 1.02 -6.89 -3.48
C THR A 101 2.27 -7.04 -2.63
N GLN A 102 2.86 -5.93 -2.18
CA GLN A 102 4.02 -5.93 -1.29
C GLN A 102 3.68 -6.59 0.05
N MET A 103 2.48 -6.35 0.58
CA MET A 103 2.01 -6.99 1.81
C MET A 103 1.98 -8.52 1.67
N THR A 104 1.53 -9.02 0.53
CA THR A 104 1.51 -10.45 0.23
C THR A 104 2.94 -11.01 0.20
N GLN A 105 3.88 -10.28 -0.39
CA GLN A 105 5.29 -10.67 -0.42
C GLN A 105 5.89 -10.68 0.99
N VAL A 106 5.59 -9.68 1.81
CA VAL A 106 6.05 -9.61 3.19
C VAL A 106 5.48 -10.79 3.97
N GLN A 107 4.21 -11.11 3.80
CA GLN A 107 3.59 -12.27 4.46
C GLN A 107 4.29 -13.57 4.04
N GLY A 108 4.61 -13.72 2.77
CA GLY A 108 5.36 -14.87 2.26
C GLY A 108 6.74 -15.00 2.93
N SER A 109 7.41 -13.87 3.12
CA SER A 109 8.70 -13.84 3.82
C SER A 109 8.55 -14.24 5.29
N ILE A 110 7.51 -13.74 5.97
CA ILE A 110 7.22 -14.11 7.35
C ILE A 110 6.98 -15.62 7.45
N ASP A 111 6.17 -16.17 6.58
CA ASP A 111 5.84 -17.60 6.57
C ASP A 111 7.09 -18.45 6.35
N TYR A 112 7.95 -18.03 5.43
CA TYR A 112 9.21 -18.71 5.15
C TYR A 112 10.14 -18.70 6.36
N ILE A 113 10.28 -17.54 7.00
CA ILE A 113 11.14 -17.40 8.20
C ILE A 113 10.59 -18.23 9.36
N GLN A 114 9.28 -18.23 9.56
CA GLN A 114 8.64 -19.05 10.60
C GLN A 114 8.88 -20.54 10.37
N LYS A 115 8.86 -20.94 9.11
CA LYS A 115 9.16 -22.32 8.71
C LYS A 115 10.61 -22.68 9.02
N LEU A 116 11.53 -21.75 8.75
CA LEU A 116 12.94 -21.91 9.10
C LEU A 116 13.13 -22.04 10.61
N ILE A 117 12.48 -21.18 11.39
CA ILE A 117 12.56 -21.20 12.84
C ILE A 117 12.12 -22.56 13.38
N ARG A 118 11.02 -23.11 12.87
CA ARG A 118 10.55 -24.43 13.26
C ARG A 118 11.56 -25.52 12.95
N LYS A 119 12.14 -25.46 11.76
CA LYS A 119 13.19 -26.44 11.36
C LYS A 119 14.41 -26.34 12.26
N LEU A 120 14.84 -25.13 12.60
CA LEU A 120 15.99 -24.90 13.45
C LEU A 120 15.71 -25.36 14.89
N ASN A 121 14.51 -25.13 15.39
CA ASN A 121 14.12 -25.62 16.71
C ASN A 121 14.07 -27.15 16.77
N ASP A 122 13.65 -27.80 15.68
CA ASP A 122 13.61 -29.26 15.60
C ASP A 122 15.03 -29.87 15.62
N ILE A 123 16.02 -29.16 15.09
CA ILE A 123 17.42 -29.58 15.06
C ILE A 123 18.06 -29.42 16.45
N SER A 124 17.66 -28.41 17.20
CA SER A 124 18.22 -28.16 18.53
C SER A 124 17.45 -28.91 19.59
#